data_c36a5bce7ca7f355d3877516993674cd
#
_entry.id   c36a5bce7ca7f355d3877516993674cd
#
_cell.length_a   1.000
_cell.length_b   1.000
_cell.length_c   1.000
_cell.angle_alpha   90.00
_cell.angle_beta   90.00
_cell.angle_gamma   90.00
#
_symmetry.space_group_name_H-M   'P 1'
#
loop_
_entity.id
_entity.type
_entity.pdbx_description
1 polymer ?
#
loop_
_entity_poly.entity_id
_entity_poly.type
_entity_poly.pdbx_seq_one_letter_code
_entity_poly.pdbx_strand_id
1 'polypeptide(L)'
;FESVSGFTTTGFTFLKNSELSSSMIIYRATSQFIGGIGIVYLLLTFLYSSKHKISRIFSKLFFSETILEIKKNVIEILAFFIIVTIALSLAMYYFNNDIIKSFSLVLSGVATGGFSHYEISELSIEEKTIIIFSMIFGSISIFILSKFKRELPIYILTIFICSFVLNINGIDIFDSIFHGVSIVSTTGYSYIDFTSLPQYSLLLFSIVMLIGGMAISTAGGMKIIRLINSKVCIWKIIKSFILEKNFEMNNNNGFISIAYLFLFLSLWIFISLIFSIYYSDKLNYSIFDAASAISTSGFSAGIINKNMSIELKIFLIFIMILARIEILPFFAILVCSKEVNKKALNKILAIEQ
;
A
#
# COMPACT_ATOMS: atom_id res chain seq x y z
N PHE A 1 -4.45 -8.93 16.36
CA PHE A 1 -3.38 -8.65 15.41
C PHE A 1 -3.72 -9.16 14.02
N GLU A 2 -3.98 -10.45 13.84
CA GLU A 2 -4.30 -11.07 12.53
C GLU A 2 -5.45 -10.38 11.78
N SER A 3 -6.55 -10.06 12.47
CA SER A 3 -7.70 -9.38 11.85
C SER A 3 -7.33 -8.00 11.35
N VAL A 4 -6.54 -7.23 12.11
CA VAL A 4 -6.07 -5.91 11.66
C VAL A 4 -5.12 -6.07 10.48
N SER A 5 -4.15 -6.97 10.56
CA SER A 5 -3.22 -7.27 9.47
C SER A 5 -3.97 -7.72 8.20
N GLY A 6 -5.05 -8.48 8.34
CA GLY A 6 -5.94 -8.84 7.24
C GLY A 6 -6.65 -7.63 6.64
N PHE A 7 -7.47 -6.92 7.41
CA PHE A 7 -8.25 -5.78 6.91
C PHE A 7 -7.40 -4.58 6.43
N THR A 8 -6.19 -4.42 6.98
CA THR A 8 -5.25 -3.41 6.48
C THR A 8 -4.44 -3.88 5.28
N THR A 9 -4.65 -5.12 4.82
CA THR A 9 -3.87 -5.77 3.75
C THR A 9 -2.35 -5.73 3.98
N THR A 10 -1.93 -5.74 5.25
CA THR A 10 -0.50 -5.70 5.58
C THR A 10 0.15 -7.07 5.44
N GLY A 11 -0.55 -8.15 5.83
CA GLY A 11 -0.06 -9.52 5.64
C GLY A 11 0.90 -10.05 6.72
N PHE A 12 1.24 -9.29 7.75
CA PHE A 12 1.99 -9.83 8.89
C PHE A 12 1.19 -10.89 9.62
N THR A 13 1.82 -12.02 9.94
CA THR A 13 1.19 -13.14 10.63
C THR A 13 2.08 -13.71 11.73
N PHE A 14 1.45 -14.11 12.83
CA PHE A 14 2.09 -14.88 13.92
C PHE A 14 1.55 -16.31 13.98
N LEU A 15 0.57 -16.64 13.15
CA LEU A 15 0.00 -17.99 13.07
C LEU A 15 0.88 -18.88 12.20
N LYS A 16 1.05 -20.13 12.61
CA LYS A 16 1.72 -21.14 11.82
C LYS A 16 0.76 -21.68 10.76
N ASN A 17 1.25 -21.86 9.55
CA ASN A 17 0.46 -22.37 8.43
C ASN A 17 -0.19 -23.74 8.72
N SER A 18 0.51 -24.62 9.42
CA SER A 18 0.04 -25.97 9.75
C SER A 18 -1.15 -26.04 10.74
N GLU A 19 -1.49 -24.92 11.41
CA GLU A 19 -2.52 -24.88 12.45
C GLU A 19 -3.85 -24.30 11.96
N LEU A 20 -3.94 -23.89 10.67
CA LEU A 20 -5.11 -23.18 10.14
C LEU A 20 -6.13 -24.13 9.51
N SER A 21 -7.39 -24.02 9.92
CA SER A 21 -8.52 -24.68 9.26
C SER A 21 -8.86 -24.00 7.92
N SER A 22 -9.52 -24.73 7.02
CA SER A 22 -9.98 -24.18 5.74
C SER A 22 -10.84 -22.94 5.89
N SER A 23 -11.69 -22.89 6.92
CA SER A 23 -12.53 -21.73 7.24
C SER A 23 -11.69 -20.51 7.60
N MET A 24 -10.60 -20.70 8.36
CA MET A 24 -9.71 -19.61 8.76
C MET A 24 -8.89 -19.08 7.56
N ILE A 25 -8.49 -19.97 6.65
CA ILE A 25 -7.78 -19.59 5.41
C ILE A 25 -8.67 -18.67 4.57
N ILE A 26 -9.92 -19.07 4.34
CA ILE A 26 -10.90 -18.28 3.58
C ILE A 26 -11.18 -16.96 4.30
N TYR A 27 -11.39 -16.98 5.62
CA TYR A 27 -11.61 -15.75 6.41
C TYR A 27 -10.46 -14.76 6.27
N ARG A 28 -9.22 -15.21 6.36
CA ARG A 28 -8.03 -14.35 6.22
C ARG A 28 -7.94 -13.75 4.81
N ALA A 29 -8.11 -14.54 3.77
CA ALA A 29 -8.09 -14.07 2.39
C ALA A 29 -9.25 -13.10 2.07
N THR A 30 -10.45 -13.41 2.53
CA THR A 30 -11.62 -12.53 2.35
C THR A 30 -11.49 -11.23 3.15
N SER A 31 -10.92 -11.25 4.35
CA SER A 31 -10.65 -10.03 5.13
C SER A 31 -9.69 -9.09 4.40
N GLN A 32 -8.65 -9.62 3.76
CA GLN A 32 -7.74 -8.83 2.92
C GLN A 32 -8.45 -8.27 1.68
N PHE A 33 -9.26 -9.07 1.02
CA PHE A 33 -9.99 -8.63 -0.17
C PHE A 33 -10.98 -7.51 0.16
N ILE A 34 -11.76 -7.66 1.23
CA ILE A 34 -12.68 -6.63 1.71
C ILE A 34 -11.92 -5.36 2.13
N GLY A 35 -10.80 -5.50 2.85
CA GLY A 35 -9.96 -4.38 3.25
C GLY A 35 -9.28 -3.68 2.09
N GLY A 36 -8.84 -4.44 1.07
CA GLY A 36 -8.25 -3.92 -0.16
C GLY A 36 -9.23 -3.08 -0.98
N ILE A 37 -10.35 -3.68 -1.33
CA ILE A 37 -11.43 -2.99 -2.08
C ILE A 37 -12.09 -1.92 -1.24
N GLY A 38 -12.27 -2.16 0.07
CA GLY A 38 -12.91 -1.22 0.99
C GLY A 38 -12.22 0.14 1.03
N ILE A 39 -10.89 0.19 1.01
CA ILE A 39 -10.18 1.47 0.97
C ILE A 39 -10.35 2.16 -0.38
N VAL A 40 -10.34 1.44 -1.49
CA VAL A 40 -10.60 2.00 -2.82
C VAL A 40 -12.02 2.59 -2.86
N TYR A 41 -13.01 1.87 -2.31
CA TYR A 41 -14.38 2.35 -2.19
C TYR A 41 -14.50 3.58 -1.30
N LEU A 42 -13.85 3.58 -0.13
CA LEU A 42 -13.79 4.73 0.78
C LEU A 42 -13.21 5.96 0.09
N LEU A 43 -12.06 5.82 -0.56
CA LEU A 43 -11.43 6.91 -1.28
C LEU A 43 -12.36 7.49 -2.35
N LEU A 44 -13.04 6.64 -3.12
CA LEU A 44 -13.98 7.06 -4.16
C LEU A 44 -15.22 7.74 -3.58
N THR A 45 -15.79 7.23 -2.47
CA THR A 45 -16.96 7.86 -1.80
C THR A 45 -16.62 9.20 -1.18
N PHE A 46 -15.45 9.35 -0.59
CA PHE A 46 -14.99 10.66 -0.09
C PHE A 46 -14.79 11.65 -1.23
N LEU A 47 -14.31 11.21 -2.39
CA LEU A 47 -14.21 12.03 -3.60
C LEU A 47 -15.57 12.47 -4.13
N TYR A 48 -16.60 11.62 -3.95
CA TYR A 48 -17.95 11.88 -4.40
C TYR A 48 -18.66 13.01 -3.63
N SER A 49 -18.37 13.18 -2.34
CA SER A 49 -19.04 14.16 -1.47
C SER A 49 -18.47 15.57 -1.67
N SER A 50 -18.71 16.19 -2.84
CA SER A 50 -18.16 17.52 -3.23
C SER A 50 -18.52 18.69 -2.31
N LYS A 51 -19.48 18.52 -1.37
CA LYS A 51 -19.94 19.57 -0.45
C LYS A 51 -19.06 19.77 0.79
N HIS A 52 -18.21 18.82 1.15
CA HIS A 52 -17.38 18.90 2.34
C HIS A 52 -15.95 19.35 2.05
N LYS A 53 -15.35 20.16 2.95
CA LYS A 53 -13.93 20.59 2.88
C LYS A 53 -12.99 19.39 2.74
N ILE A 54 -13.29 18.28 3.42
CA ILE A 54 -12.51 17.02 3.40
C ILE A 54 -12.48 16.45 1.98
N SER A 55 -13.61 16.37 1.28
CA SER A 55 -13.70 15.89 -0.10
C SER A 55 -12.82 16.68 -1.06
N ARG A 56 -12.75 18.02 -0.90
CA ARG A 56 -11.85 18.86 -1.71
C ARG A 56 -10.37 18.61 -1.44
N ILE A 57 -10.00 18.26 -0.20
CA ILE A 57 -8.62 17.89 0.13
C ILE A 57 -8.28 16.55 -0.52
N PHE A 58 -9.16 15.57 -0.40
CA PHE A 58 -8.99 14.26 -1.02
C PHE A 58 -8.90 14.33 -2.55
N SER A 59 -9.79 15.08 -3.20
CA SER A 59 -9.76 15.24 -4.65
C SER A 59 -8.44 15.87 -5.13
N LYS A 60 -7.90 16.82 -4.39
CA LYS A 60 -6.60 17.43 -4.67
C LYS A 60 -5.41 16.49 -4.44
N LEU A 61 -5.53 15.52 -3.55
CA LEU A 61 -4.48 14.53 -3.28
C LEU A 61 -4.35 13.48 -4.39
N PHE A 62 -5.48 13.06 -4.96
CA PHE A 62 -5.54 11.94 -5.89
C PHE A 62 -5.82 12.35 -7.33
N PHE A 63 -6.43 13.52 -7.58
CA PHE A 63 -6.89 13.92 -8.92
C PHE A 63 -6.56 15.37 -9.22
N SER A 64 -6.00 15.59 -10.38
CA SER A 64 -5.81 16.95 -10.94
C SER A 64 -7.06 17.50 -11.60
N GLU A 65 -8.00 16.65 -12.06
CA GLU A 65 -9.20 17.09 -12.81
C GLU A 65 -10.35 16.06 -12.75
N THR A 66 -11.60 16.57 -12.72
CA THR A 66 -12.90 15.90 -12.97
C THR A 66 -13.42 14.87 -11.97
N ILE A 67 -14.05 15.37 -10.90
CA ILE A 67 -14.81 14.58 -9.89
C ILE A 67 -16.08 13.93 -10.48
N LEU A 68 -16.65 14.47 -11.55
CA LEU A 68 -17.95 14.04 -12.10
C LEU A 68 -17.91 12.68 -12.84
N GLU A 69 -16.78 12.34 -13.47
CA GLU A 69 -16.62 11.06 -14.16
C GLU A 69 -16.37 9.87 -13.22
N ILE A 70 -15.91 10.13 -11.99
CA ILE A 70 -15.62 9.08 -10.99
C ILE A 70 -16.89 8.37 -10.52
N LYS A 71 -18.05 9.04 -10.56
CA LYS A 71 -19.35 8.50 -10.15
C LYS A 71 -19.75 7.23 -10.87
N LYS A 72 -19.61 7.24 -12.19
CA LYS A 72 -19.99 6.13 -13.06
C LYS A 72 -19.05 4.94 -12.87
N ASN A 73 -17.83 5.21 -12.46
CA ASN A 73 -16.72 4.28 -12.48
C ASN A 73 -16.55 3.45 -11.19
N VAL A 74 -17.21 3.79 -10.07
CA VAL A 74 -17.05 3.02 -8.81
C VAL A 74 -17.54 1.58 -8.98
N ILE A 75 -18.73 1.40 -9.58
CA ILE A 75 -19.30 0.08 -9.83
C ILE A 75 -18.45 -0.69 -10.84
N GLU A 76 -17.96 -0.01 -11.88
CA GLU A 76 -17.09 -0.60 -12.90
C GLU A 76 -15.76 -1.09 -12.30
N ILE A 77 -15.18 -0.33 -11.37
CA ILE A 77 -13.96 -0.71 -10.65
C ILE A 77 -14.19 -1.93 -9.78
N LEU A 78 -15.27 -1.94 -8.99
CA LEU A 78 -15.61 -3.08 -8.14
C LEU A 78 -15.89 -4.33 -9.00
N ALA A 79 -16.65 -4.19 -10.08
CA ALA A 79 -16.93 -5.27 -11.01
C ALA A 79 -15.64 -5.82 -11.64
N PHE A 80 -14.72 -4.96 -12.04
CA PHE A 80 -13.42 -5.37 -12.57
C PHE A 80 -12.63 -6.20 -11.56
N PHE A 81 -12.48 -5.74 -10.30
CA PHE A 81 -11.77 -6.51 -9.28
C PHE A 81 -12.41 -7.88 -9.04
N ILE A 82 -13.74 -7.96 -9.01
CA ILE A 82 -14.46 -9.23 -8.82
C ILE A 82 -14.24 -10.15 -10.03
N ILE A 83 -14.39 -9.64 -11.25
CA ILE A 83 -14.23 -10.42 -12.49
C ILE A 83 -12.79 -10.96 -12.60
N VAL A 84 -11.80 -10.10 -12.37
CA VAL A 84 -10.37 -10.51 -12.42
C VAL A 84 -10.09 -11.56 -11.36
N THR A 85 -10.59 -11.39 -10.15
CA THR A 85 -10.40 -12.37 -9.07
C THR A 85 -11.00 -13.72 -9.42
N ILE A 86 -12.23 -13.75 -9.94
CA ILE A 86 -12.88 -14.99 -10.35
C ILE A 86 -12.11 -15.65 -11.50
N ALA A 87 -11.74 -14.88 -12.52
CA ALA A 87 -11.02 -15.41 -13.69
C ALA A 87 -9.66 -16.03 -13.32
N LEU A 88 -8.87 -15.32 -12.49
CA LEU A 88 -7.56 -15.82 -12.03
C LEU A 88 -7.71 -17.01 -11.06
N SER A 89 -8.74 -17.02 -10.21
CA SER A 89 -9.00 -18.17 -9.31
C SER A 89 -9.39 -19.41 -10.09
N LEU A 90 -10.21 -19.28 -11.15
CA LEU A 90 -10.54 -20.40 -12.04
C LEU A 90 -9.31 -20.89 -12.81
N ALA A 91 -8.48 -19.96 -13.31
CA ALA A 91 -7.23 -20.32 -13.98
C ALA A 91 -6.29 -21.08 -13.03
N MET A 92 -6.16 -20.65 -11.78
CA MET A 92 -5.32 -21.34 -10.78
C MET A 92 -5.89 -22.70 -10.40
N TYR A 93 -7.22 -22.81 -10.27
CA TYR A 93 -7.90 -24.07 -9.98
C TYR A 93 -7.65 -25.12 -11.08
N TYR A 94 -7.56 -24.70 -12.33
CA TYR A 94 -7.26 -25.60 -13.46
C TYR A 94 -5.91 -26.31 -13.28
N PHE A 95 -4.91 -25.68 -12.67
CA PHE A 95 -3.59 -26.27 -12.46
C PHE A 95 -3.47 -27.11 -11.17
N ASN A 96 -4.15 -26.73 -10.08
CA ASN A 96 -3.95 -27.34 -8.76
C ASN A 96 -5.13 -28.17 -8.24
N ASN A 97 -6.30 -28.11 -8.88
CA ASN A 97 -7.53 -28.79 -8.46
C ASN A 97 -7.98 -28.53 -7.00
N ASP A 98 -7.47 -27.46 -6.36
CA ASP A 98 -7.84 -27.06 -4.99
C ASP A 98 -8.50 -25.69 -5.01
N ILE A 99 -9.84 -25.66 -4.76
CA ILE A 99 -10.63 -24.44 -4.75
C ILE A 99 -10.18 -23.47 -3.64
N ILE A 100 -9.89 -23.99 -2.44
CA ILE A 100 -9.54 -23.16 -1.28
C ILE A 100 -8.19 -22.50 -1.52
N LYS A 101 -7.21 -23.26 -1.99
CA LYS A 101 -5.88 -22.80 -2.35
C LYS A 101 -5.96 -21.72 -3.42
N SER A 102 -6.64 -22.00 -4.52
CA SER A 102 -6.78 -21.09 -5.67
C SER A 102 -7.43 -19.79 -5.27
N PHE A 103 -8.56 -19.88 -4.58
CA PHE A 103 -9.33 -18.70 -4.19
C PHE A 103 -8.60 -17.85 -3.16
N SER A 104 -8.00 -18.48 -2.13
CA SER A 104 -7.31 -17.75 -1.07
C SER A 104 -6.05 -17.01 -1.56
N LEU A 105 -5.22 -17.64 -2.39
CA LEU A 105 -4.00 -17.02 -2.92
C LEU A 105 -4.32 -15.87 -3.88
N VAL A 106 -5.29 -16.06 -4.78
CA VAL A 106 -5.68 -15.00 -5.73
C VAL A 106 -6.36 -13.83 -5.03
N LEU A 107 -7.29 -14.07 -4.09
CA LEU A 107 -7.94 -13.02 -3.30
C LEU A 107 -6.91 -12.15 -2.58
N SER A 108 -5.97 -12.80 -1.91
CA SER A 108 -4.89 -12.13 -1.19
C SER A 108 -3.95 -11.38 -2.14
N GLY A 109 -3.63 -11.93 -3.31
CA GLY A 109 -2.81 -11.31 -4.35
C GLY A 109 -3.45 -10.05 -4.95
N VAL A 110 -4.73 -10.14 -5.36
CA VAL A 110 -5.49 -8.99 -5.92
C VAL A 110 -5.72 -7.90 -4.86
N ALA A 111 -5.90 -8.31 -3.60
CA ALA A 111 -5.97 -7.36 -2.47
C ALA A 111 -4.61 -6.76 -2.10
N THR A 112 -3.51 -7.25 -2.68
CA THR A 112 -2.13 -6.92 -2.29
C THR A 112 -1.88 -7.10 -0.79
N GLY A 113 -2.36 -8.22 -0.23
CA GLY A 113 -2.33 -8.48 1.21
C GLY A 113 -1.31 -9.51 1.68
N GLY A 114 -0.93 -10.45 0.80
CA GLY A 114 0.19 -11.39 1.01
C GLY A 114 -0.03 -12.53 2.01
N PHE A 115 -1.23 -12.71 2.56
CA PHE A 115 -1.50 -13.90 3.37
C PHE A 115 -1.42 -15.16 2.52
N SER A 116 -0.52 -16.07 2.90
CA SER A 116 -0.46 -17.42 2.36
C SER A 116 -0.53 -18.43 3.49
N HIS A 117 -1.30 -19.49 3.29
CA HIS A 117 -1.28 -20.69 4.11
C HIS A 117 -0.37 -21.75 3.49
N TYR A 118 -0.13 -21.65 2.19
CA TYR A 118 0.65 -22.60 1.43
C TYR A 118 2.10 -22.12 1.27
N GLU A 119 3.03 -23.07 1.25
CA GLU A 119 4.42 -22.77 0.94
C GLU A 119 4.53 -22.34 -0.54
N ILE A 120 4.80 -21.05 -0.76
CA ILE A 120 4.85 -20.49 -2.13
C ILE A 120 6.02 -21.09 -2.92
N SER A 121 7.10 -21.50 -2.24
CA SER A 121 8.23 -22.20 -2.85
C SER A 121 7.82 -23.47 -3.59
N GLU A 122 6.85 -24.22 -3.04
CA GLU A 122 6.36 -25.50 -3.59
C GLU A 122 5.34 -25.35 -4.72
N LEU A 123 4.89 -24.12 -5.01
CA LEU A 123 3.96 -23.87 -6.10
C LEU A 123 4.62 -24.09 -7.46
N SER A 124 3.84 -24.57 -8.43
CA SER A 124 4.29 -24.68 -9.82
C SER A 124 4.57 -23.31 -10.44
N ILE A 125 5.31 -23.28 -11.53
CA ILE A 125 5.63 -22.03 -12.25
C ILE A 125 4.35 -21.37 -12.76
N GLU A 126 3.37 -22.13 -13.18
CA GLU A 126 2.07 -21.66 -13.65
C GLU A 126 1.29 -20.99 -12.51
N GLU A 127 1.24 -21.63 -11.34
CA GLU A 127 0.59 -21.05 -10.15
C GLU A 127 1.27 -19.73 -9.73
N LYS A 128 2.61 -19.71 -9.66
CA LYS A 128 3.38 -18.49 -9.35
C LYS A 128 3.14 -17.39 -10.38
N THR A 129 3.01 -17.75 -11.66
CA THR A 129 2.70 -16.80 -12.73
C THR A 129 1.32 -16.16 -12.54
N ILE A 130 0.31 -16.95 -12.16
CA ILE A 130 -1.04 -16.43 -11.85
C ILE A 130 -0.99 -15.49 -10.64
N ILE A 131 -0.21 -15.82 -9.63
CA ILE A 131 0.01 -14.94 -8.46
C ILE A 131 0.66 -13.61 -8.90
N ILE A 132 1.67 -13.64 -9.78
CA ILE A 132 2.27 -12.41 -10.34
C ILE A 132 1.19 -11.54 -11.00
N PHE A 133 0.35 -12.11 -11.83
CA PHE A 133 -0.76 -11.36 -12.46
C PHE A 133 -1.74 -10.82 -11.42
N SER A 134 -2.09 -11.58 -10.38
CA SER A 134 -2.98 -11.12 -9.32
C SER A 134 -2.40 -9.89 -8.58
N MET A 135 -1.11 -9.91 -8.25
CA MET A 135 -0.39 -8.79 -7.63
C MET A 135 -0.35 -7.56 -8.55
N ILE A 136 -0.08 -7.75 -9.84
CA ILE A 136 -0.05 -6.68 -10.83
C ILE A 136 -1.44 -6.04 -10.96
N PHE A 137 -2.50 -6.81 -11.14
CA PHE A 137 -3.86 -6.28 -11.26
C PHE A 137 -4.33 -5.57 -10.00
N GLY A 138 -3.92 -6.02 -8.81
CA GLY A 138 -4.19 -5.33 -7.55
C GLY A 138 -3.49 -3.98 -7.43
N SER A 139 -2.25 -3.88 -7.89
CA SER A 139 -1.39 -2.70 -7.70
C SER A 139 -1.45 -1.68 -8.83
N ILE A 140 -2.03 -2.03 -9.96
CA ILE A 140 -2.23 -1.14 -11.11
C ILE A 140 -3.58 -0.43 -10.98
N SER A 141 -3.61 0.86 -11.35
CA SER A 141 -4.88 1.60 -11.43
C SER A 141 -5.69 1.19 -12.65
N ILE A 142 -6.97 0.87 -12.44
CA ILE A 142 -7.90 0.50 -13.53
C ILE A 142 -8.10 1.64 -14.54
N PHE A 143 -7.88 2.88 -14.11
CA PHE A 143 -7.94 4.07 -14.97
C PHE A 143 -6.72 4.26 -15.89
N ILE A 144 -5.80 3.27 -15.95
CA ILE A 144 -4.56 3.34 -16.73
C ILE A 144 -4.82 3.68 -18.20
N LEU A 145 -5.90 3.15 -18.78
CA LEU A 145 -6.15 3.26 -20.21
C LEU A 145 -6.36 4.70 -20.69
N SER A 146 -6.72 5.65 -19.81
CA SER A 146 -6.99 7.02 -20.22
C SER A 146 -6.18 8.11 -19.52
N LYS A 147 -5.93 8.01 -18.22
CA LYS A 147 -5.41 9.16 -17.42
C LYS A 147 -4.06 8.97 -16.72
N PHE A 148 -3.64 7.73 -16.41
CA PHE A 148 -2.42 7.45 -15.62
C PHE A 148 -1.21 6.91 -16.42
N LYS A 149 -1.11 7.25 -17.69
CA LYS A 149 0.01 6.83 -18.59
C LYS A 149 1.40 7.18 -18.03
N ARG A 150 1.49 8.15 -17.09
CA ARG A 150 2.77 8.60 -16.52
C ARG A 150 3.28 7.70 -15.40
N GLU A 151 2.41 6.96 -14.70
CA GLU A 151 2.79 6.10 -13.58
C GLU A 151 3.33 4.76 -14.06
N LEU A 152 2.76 4.19 -15.13
CA LEU A 152 3.07 2.86 -15.64
C LEU A 152 4.56 2.66 -15.98
N PRO A 153 5.25 3.58 -16.68
CA PRO A 153 6.68 3.41 -16.95
C PRO A 153 7.53 3.37 -15.67
N ILE A 154 7.18 4.18 -14.66
CA ILE A 154 7.87 4.22 -13.38
C ILE A 154 7.62 2.91 -12.62
N TYR A 155 6.39 2.41 -12.63
CA TYR A 155 6.01 1.14 -12.01
C TYR A 155 6.80 -0.03 -12.61
N ILE A 156 6.85 -0.14 -13.95
CA ILE A 156 7.62 -1.18 -14.64
C ILE A 156 9.12 -1.04 -14.34
N LEU A 157 9.64 0.18 -14.38
CA LEU A 157 11.06 0.45 -14.08
C LEU A 157 11.42 0.03 -12.65
N THR A 158 10.57 0.29 -11.66
CA THR A 158 10.81 -0.12 -10.27
C THR A 158 10.78 -1.64 -10.11
N ILE A 159 9.87 -2.35 -10.80
CA ILE A 159 9.89 -3.82 -10.84
C ILE A 159 11.21 -4.32 -11.42
N PHE A 160 11.63 -3.77 -12.55
CA PHE A 160 12.87 -4.16 -13.21
C PHE A 160 14.09 -3.95 -12.29
N ILE A 161 14.18 -2.80 -11.61
CA ILE A 161 15.27 -2.51 -10.66
C ILE A 161 15.29 -3.52 -9.51
N CYS A 162 14.13 -3.80 -8.88
CA CYS A 162 14.06 -4.77 -7.79
C CYS A 162 14.46 -6.18 -8.24
N SER A 163 13.93 -6.63 -9.38
CA SER A 163 14.26 -7.94 -9.94
C SER A 163 15.73 -8.06 -10.32
N PHE A 164 16.30 -7.01 -10.90
CA PHE A 164 17.72 -6.97 -11.25
C PHE A 164 18.63 -7.06 -10.03
N VAL A 165 18.30 -6.34 -8.95
CA VAL A 165 19.07 -6.39 -7.69
C VAL A 165 18.96 -7.78 -7.05
N LEU A 166 17.80 -8.42 -7.06
CA LEU A 166 17.63 -9.78 -6.55
C LEU A 166 18.45 -10.79 -7.37
N ASN A 167 18.46 -10.67 -8.69
CA ASN A 167 19.22 -11.55 -9.58
C ASN A 167 20.74 -11.40 -9.38
N ILE A 168 21.26 -10.18 -9.19
CA ILE A 168 22.68 -9.97 -8.85
C ILE A 168 23.05 -10.64 -7.52
N ASN A 169 22.13 -10.75 -6.57
CA ASN A 169 22.35 -11.45 -5.31
C ASN A 169 22.19 -12.99 -5.42
N GLY A 170 22.13 -13.53 -6.64
CA GLY A 170 22.14 -14.96 -6.89
C GLY A 170 20.76 -15.64 -6.86
N ILE A 171 19.67 -14.86 -6.88
CA ILE A 171 18.30 -15.39 -6.99
C ILE A 171 17.97 -15.61 -8.47
N ASP A 172 17.34 -16.73 -8.81
CA ASP A 172 16.92 -17.04 -10.16
C ASP A 172 16.04 -15.96 -10.79
N ILE A 173 16.12 -15.79 -12.09
CA ILE A 173 15.43 -14.71 -12.83
C ILE A 173 13.93 -14.72 -12.57
N PHE A 174 13.29 -15.90 -12.61
CA PHE A 174 11.85 -16.02 -12.38
C PHE A 174 11.48 -15.63 -10.95
N ASP A 175 12.21 -16.12 -9.96
CA ASP A 175 12.01 -15.80 -8.55
C ASP A 175 12.32 -14.33 -8.26
N SER A 176 13.30 -13.75 -8.94
CA SER A 176 13.61 -12.32 -8.87
C SER A 176 12.46 -11.45 -9.39
N ILE A 177 11.81 -11.86 -10.49
CA ILE A 177 10.62 -11.18 -11.03
C ILE A 177 9.44 -11.30 -10.05
N PHE A 178 9.20 -12.50 -9.51
CA PHE A 178 8.13 -12.74 -8.54
C PHE A 178 8.26 -11.82 -7.32
N HIS A 179 9.43 -11.81 -6.69
CA HIS A 179 9.67 -10.97 -5.50
C HIS A 179 9.75 -9.49 -5.86
N GLY A 180 10.29 -9.12 -7.03
CA GLY A 180 10.29 -7.75 -7.53
C GLY A 180 8.87 -7.19 -7.67
N VAL A 181 7.95 -7.97 -8.26
CA VAL A 181 6.53 -7.60 -8.35
C VAL A 181 5.91 -7.53 -6.95
N SER A 182 6.18 -8.50 -6.08
CA SER A 182 5.67 -8.53 -4.71
C SER A 182 6.10 -7.31 -3.89
N ILE A 183 7.36 -6.87 -3.99
CA ILE A 183 7.89 -5.68 -3.30
C ILE A 183 7.21 -4.41 -3.81
N VAL A 184 7.15 -4.22 -5.13
CA VAL A 184 6.60 -2.99 -5.75
C VAL A 184 5.09 -2.89 -5.57
N SER A 185 4.38 -4.01 -5.67
CA SER A 185 2.94 -4.08 -5.42
C SER A 185 2.58 -3.99 -3.94
N THR A 186 3.59 -4.03 -3.04
CA THR A 186 3.39 -4.10 -1.59
C THR A 186 2.52 -5.28 -1.15
N THR A 187 2.62 -6.42 -1.83
CA THR A 187 1.80 -7.59 -1.53
C THR A 187 2.35 -8.41 -0.38
N GLY A 188 3.68 -8.61 -0.32
CA GLY A 188 4.32 -9.35 0.76
C GLY A 188 4.43 -10.85 0.57
N TYR A 189 4.06 -11.39 -0.58
CA TYR A 189 4.36 -12.78 -0.89
C TYR A 189 5.86 -13.00 -1.02
N SER A 190 6.40 -13.91 -0.20
CA SER A 190 7.83 -14.24 -0.21
C SER A 190 8.08 -15.68 0.17
N TYR A 191 9.12 -16.25 -0.43
CA TYR A 191 9.73 -17.53 -0.07
C TYR A 191 11.27 -17.45 -0.05
N ILE A 192 11.82 -16.22 -0.12
CA ILE A 192 13.24 -15.96 0.14
C ILE A 192 13.43 -15.39 1.53
N ASP A 193 14.59 -15.63 2.10
CA ASP A 193 14.98 -15.06 3.39
C ASP A 193 15.64 -13.68 3.19
N PHE A 194 14.94 -12.63 3.58
CA PHE A 194 15.45 -11.26 3.51
C PHE A 194 16.64 -11.01 4.45
N THR A 195 16.82 -11.83 5.50
CA THR A 195 17.97 -11.67 6.41
C THR A 195 19.29 -12.06 5.76
N SER A 196 19.26 -12.90 4.73
CA SER A 196 20.43 -13.32 3.96
C SER A 196 20.90 -12.29 2.93
N LEU A 197 20.06 -11.29 2.62
CA LEU A 197 20.36 -10.30 1.60
C LEU A 197 21.29 -9.20 2.11
N PRO A 198 22.14 -8.64 1.22
CA PRO A 198 23.02 -7.53 1.56
C PRO A 198 22.23 -6.29 2.03
N GLN A 199 22.83 -5.48 2.89
CA GLN A 199 22.19 -4.30 3.46
C GLN A 199 21.70 -3.29 2.43
N TYR A 200 22.43 -3.09 1.32
CA TYR A 200 22.03 -2.19 0.25
C TYR A 200 20.72 -2.63 -0.43
N SER A 201 20.51 -3.94 -0.55
CA SER A 201 19.27 -4.50 -1.11
C SER A 201 18.08 -4.22 -0.19
N LEU A 202 18.23 -4.42 1.12
CA LEU A 202 17.19 -4.11 2.12
C LEU A 202 16.84 -2.63 2.11
N LEU A 203 17.82 -1.73 2.02
CA LEU A 203 17.57 -0.28 1.95
C LEU A 203 16.85 0.10 0.66
N LEU A 204 17.25 -0.45 -0.49
CA LEU A 204 16.59 -0.21 -1.77
C LEU A 204 15.14 -0.69 -1.74
N PHE A 205 14.90 -1.90 -1.25
CA PHE A 205 13.55 -2.45 -1.13
C PHE A 205 12.69 -1.66 -0.15
N SER A 206 13.27 -1.15 0.95
CA SER A 206 12.59 -0.23 1.87
C SER A 206 12.08 1.01 1.14
N ILE A 207 12.94 1.65 0.33
CA ILE A 207 12.57 2.84 -0.45
C ILE A 207 11.46 2.50 -1.46
N VAL A 208 11.57 1.35 -2.15
CA VAL A 208 10.58 0.94 -3.14
C VAL A 208 9.22 0.62 -2.49
N MET A 209 9.21 -0.07 -1.35
CA MET A 209 7.97 -0.31 -0.58
C MET A 209 7.32 1.00 -0.13
N LEU A 210 8.11 2.00 0.32
CA LEU A 210 7.58 3.31 0.66
C LEU A 210 6.93 4.01 -0.54
N ILE A 211 7.47 3.86 -1.74
CA ILE A 211 6.86 4.38 -2.98
C ILE A 211 5.52 3.67 -3.23
N GLY A 212 5.53 2.35 -3.22
CA GLY A 212 4.35 1.51 -3.39
C GLY A 212 3.79 1.50 -4.81
N GLY A 213 2.51 1.13 -4.94
CA GLY A 213 1.82 0.97 -6.21
C GLY A 213 1.29 2.25 -6.84
N MET A 214 0.43 2.08 -7.85
CA MET A 214 -0.20 3.20 -8.57
C MET A 214 -1.38 3.80 -7.80
N ALA A 215 -1.79 5.01 -8.16
CA ALA A 215 -2.97 5.65 -7.59
C ALA A 215 -4.23 4.80 -7.80
N ILE A 216 -5.17 4.85 -6.83
CA ILE A 216 -6.45 4.10 -6.89
C ILE A 216 -6.24 2.61 -7.15
N SER A 217 -5.27 2.02 -6.47
CA SER A 217 -5.00 0.60 -6.41
C SER A 217 -5.13 0.08 -4.99
N THR A 218 -5.22 -1.23 -4.80
CA THR A 218 -5.23 -1.86 -3.48
C THR A 218 -3.88 -1.81 -2.78
N ALA A 219 -2.78 -1.57 -3.52
CA ALA A 219 -1.43 -1.49 -3.00
C ALA A 219 -1.26 -0.42 -1.92
N GLY A 220 -0.31 -0.62 -1.04
CA GLY A 220 0.11 0.35 -0.02
C GLY A 220 1.12 1.38 -0.51
N GLY A 221 1.87 1.96 0.43
CA GLY A 221 2.85 3.00 0.17
C GLY A 221 2.25 4.37 -0.16
N MET A 222 3.11 5.35 -0.43
CA MET A 222 2.69 6.73 -0.68
C MET A 222 2.13 6.99 -2.08
N LYS A 223 2.16 6.02 -2.96
CA LYS A 223 1.73 6.03 -4.37
C LYS A 223 2.64 6.82 -5.32
N ILE A 224 2.91 6.25 -6.48
CA ILE A 224 3.78 6.81 -7.53
C ILE A 224 3.33 8.23 -7.96
N ILE A 225 2.02 8.49 -8.04
CA ILE A 225 1.49 9.79 -8.46
C ILE A 225 1.98 10.95 -7.58
N ARG A 226 2.16 10.71 -6.27
CA ARG A 226 2.63 11.75 -5.34
C ARG A 226 4.09 12.11 -5.58
N LEU A 227 4.93 11.12 -5.94
CA LEU A 227 6.31 11.38 -6.35
C LEU A 227 6.37 12.21 -7.64
N ILE A 228 5.52 11.89 -8.62
CA ILE A 228 5.44 12.66 -9.87
C ILE A 228 5.03 14.11 -9.59
N ASN A 229 3.98 14.31 -8.80
CA ASN A 229 3.48 15.64 -8.46
C ASN A 229 4.49 16.47 -7.66
N SER A 230 5.18 15.85 -6.69
CA SER A 230 6.23 16.52 -5.91
C SER A 230 7.42 16.90 -6.78
N LYS A 231 7.89 16.00 -7.66
CA LYS A 231 8.96 16.30 -8.63
C LYS A 231 8.62 17.49 -9.51
N VAL A 232 7.40 17.51 -10.07
CA VAL A 232 6.93 18.63 -10.93
C VAL A 232 6.89 19.94 -10.15
N CYS A 233 6.45 19.92 -8.89
CA CYS A 233 6.40 21.10 -8.04
C CYS A 233 7.81 21.61 -7.70
N ILE A 234 8.70 20.74 -7.26
CA ILE A 234 10.10 21.07 -6.94
C ILE A 234 10.78 21.67 -8.18
N TRP A 235 10.59 21.06 -9.34
CA TRP A 235 11.16 21.57 -10.60
C TRP A 235 10.65 22.98 -10.94
N LYS A 236 9.36 23.26 -10.74
CA LYS A 236 8.80 24.60 -10.92
C LYS A 236 9.39 25.61 -9.96
N ILE A 237 9.58 25.24 -8.68
CA ILE A 237 10.21 26.10 -7.66
C ILE A 237 11.64 26.43 -8.09
N ILE A 238 12.44 25.44 -8.43
CA ILE A 238 13.83 25.62 -8.88
C ILE A 238 13.88 26.51 -10.10
N LYS A 239 13.01 26.26 -11.10
CA LYS A 239 12.95 27.06 -12.33
C LYS A 239 12.55 28.52 -12.06
N SER A 240 11.60 28.80 -11.16
CA SER A 240 11.22 30.17 -10.80
C SER A 240 12.37 30.89 -10.10
N PHE A 241 13.10 30.20 -9.24
CA PHE A 241 14.27 30.74 -8.56
C PHE A 241 15.40 31.10 -9.56
N ILE A 242 15.71 30.20 -10.51
CA ILE A 242 16.76 30.42 -11.51
C ILE A 242 16.41 31.54 -12.50
N LEU A 243 15.12 31.67 -12.85
CA LEU A 243 14.65 32.65 -13.84
C LEU A 243 14.18 33.96 -13.21
N GLU A 244 14.34 34.15 -11.89
CA GLU A 244 13.88 35.34 -11.13
C GLU A 244 12.41 35.71 -11.39
N LYS A 245 11.57 34.70 -11.72
CA LYS A 245 10.14 34.90 -11.97
C LYS A 245 9.34 34.66 -10.71
N ASN A 246 8.30 35.48 -10.50
CA ASN A 246 7.35 35.25 -9.40
C ASN A 246 6.75 33.87 -9.50
N PHE A 247 6.86 33.11 -8.41
CA PHE A 247 6.27 31.77 -8.31
C PHE A 247 4.76 31.90 -8.11
N GLU A 248 3.97 31.63 -9.15
CA GLU A 248 2.52 31.55 -9.02
C GLU A 248 2.14 30.23 -8.35
N MET A 249 1.57 30.30 -7.15
CA MET A 249 1.11 29.15 -6.34
C MET A 249 -0.13 28.46 -6.95
N ASN A 250 -0.26 28.40 -8.27
CA ASN A 250 -1.43 27.82 -8.94
C ASN A 250 -1.51 26.28 -8.84
N ASN A 251 -0.52 25.61 -8.22
CA ASN A 251 -0.45 24.16 -8.19
C ASN A 251 -0.44 23.60 -6.75
N ASN A 252 -1.57 23.77 -6.04
CA ASN A 252 -1.76 23.27 -4.68
C ASN A 252 -1.48 21.75 -4.52
N ASN A 253 -1.68 20.96 -5.59
CA ASN A 253 -1.49 19.50 -5.57
C ASN A 253 -0.02 19.10 -5.34
N GLY A 254 0.93 19.86 -5.89
CA GLY A 254 2.35 19.59 -5.70
C GLY A 254 2.82 19.83 -4.26
N PHE A 255 2.39 20.93 -3.65
CA PHE A 255 2.71 21.23 -2.24
C PHE A 255 2.11 20.21 -1.29
N ILE A 256 0.86 19.80 -1.52
CA ILE A 256 0.21 18.76 -0.72
C ILE A 256 0.97 17.44 -0.85
N SER A 257 1.45 17.11 -2.05
CA SER A 257 2.27 15.91 -2.28
C SER A 257 3.61 15.97 -1.55
N ILE A 258 4.28 17.12 -1.54
CA ILE A 258 5.54 17.32 -0.79
C ILE A 258 5.29 17.19 0.72
N ALA A 259 4.26 17.83 1.24
CA ALA A 259 3.90 17.73 2.66
C ALA A 259 3.60 16.26 3.08
N TYR A 260 2.87 15.53 2.23
CA TYR A 260 2.60 14.12 2.46
C TYR A 260 3.89 13.29 2.47
N LEU A 261 4.78 13.53 1.52
CA LEU A 261 6.07 12.87 1.42
C LEU A 261 6.89 13.07 2.70
N PHE A 262 6.96 14.31 3.17
CA PHE A 262 7.66 14.65 4.40
C PHE A 262 7.05 13.93 5.62
N LEU A 263 5.72 13.95 5.78
CA LEU A 263 5.04 13.25 6.86
C LEU A 263 5.24 11.74 6.80
N PHE A 264 5.18 11.15 5.62
CA PHE A 264 5.36 9.72 5.44
C PHE A 264 6.78 9.27 5.79
N LEU A 265 7.79 10.02 5.33
CA LEU A 265 9.18 9.76 5.64
C LEU A 265 9.51 9.98 7.13
N SER A 266 8.95 11.03 7.75
CA SER A 266 9.15 11.28 9.19
C SER A 266 8.56 10.17 10.05
N LEU A 267 7.41 9.63 9.68
CA LEU A 267 6.81 8.47 10.35
C LEU A 267 7.64 7.20 10.15
N TRP A 268 8.15 6.96 8.95
CA TRP A 268 9.04 5.84 8.70
C TRP A 268 10.29 5.89 9.58
N ILE A 269 10.96 7.06 9.66
CA ILE A 269 12.12 7.26 10.52
C ILE A 269 11.73 7.05 12.00
N PHE A 270 10.61 7.58 12.43
CA PHE A 270 10.13 7.43 13.81
C PHE A 270 9.87 5.95 14.17
N ILE A 271 9.22 5.18 13.29
CA ILE A 271 8.99 3.75 13.50
C ILE A 271 10.32 2.98 13.52
N SER A 272 11.24 3.31 12.59
CA SER A 272 12.57 2.70 12.53
C SER A 272 13.37 2.91 13.82
N LEU A 273 13.28 4.12 14.40
CA LEU A 273 13.93 4.45 15.68
C LEU A 273 13.31 3.64 16.84
N ILE A 274 12.00 3.51 16.90
CA ILE A 274 11.35 2.69 17.92
C ILE A 274 11.83 1.23 17.81
N PHE A 275 11.81 0.65 16.61
CA PHE A 275 12.29 -0.71 16.42
C PHE A 275 13.77 -0.87 16.78
N SER A 276 14.62 0.11 16.46
CA SER A 276 16.05 0.07 16.81
C SER A 276 16.33 0.18 18.31
N ILE A 277 15.47 0.86 19.07
CA ILE A 277 15.58 0.91 20.55
C ILE A 277 15.35 -0.49 21.16
N TYR A 278 14.38 -1.24 20.62
CA TYR A 278 14.10 -2.60 21.12
C TYR A 278 15.08 -3.67 20.57
N TYR A 279 15.67 -3.42 19.39
CA TYR A 279 16.56 -4.36 18.67
C TYR A 279 17.84 -3.65 18.22
N SER A 280 18.66 -3.21 19.19
CA SER A 280 19.83 -2.34 18.98
C SER A 280 20.83 -2.85 17.93
N ASP A 281 21.01 -4.18 17.85
CA ASP A 281 22.01 -4.77 16.94
C ASP A 281 21.49 -4.99 15.50
N LYS A 282 20.22 -4.58 15.20
CA LYS A 282 19.52 -4.89 13.95
C LYS A 282 18.98 -3.65 13.24
N LEU A 283 19.78 -2.58 13.17
CA LEU A 283 19.33 -1.31 12.60
C LEU A 283 18.77 -1.44 11.17
N ASN A 284 19.45 -2.17 10.28
CA ASN A 284 19.01 -2.32 8.89
C ASN A 284 17.68 -3.10 8.78
N TYR A 285 17.49 -4.11 9.63
CA TYR A 285 16.24 -4.86 9.71
C TYR A 285 15.11 -3.99 10.29
N SER A 286 15.43 -3.13 11.27
CA SER A 286 14.47 -2.17 11.82
C SER A 286 13.98 -1.17 10.77
N ILE A 287 14.87 -0.67 9.92
CA ILE A 287 14.55 0.22 8.80
C ILE A 287 13.66 -0.49 7.77
N PHE A 288 13.98 -1.74 7.44
CA PHE A 288 13.22 -2.54 6.46
C PHE A 288 11.83 -2.90 7.00
N ASP A 289 11.72 -3.43 8.21
CA ASP A 289 10.45 -3.84 8.80
C ASP A 289 9.54 -2.63 9.09
N ALA A 290 10.12 -1.47 9.44
CA ALA A 290 9.38 -0.21 9.56
C ALA A 290 8.81 0.27 8.22
N ALA A 291 9.60 0.17 7.13
CA ALA A 291 9.12 0.49 5.79
C ALA A 291 7.99 -0.45 5.36
N SER A 292 8.14 -1.73 5.63
CA SER A 292 7.11 -2.75 5.38
C SER A 292 5.82 -2.47 6.15
N ALA A 293 5.91 -2.08 7.42
CA ALA A 293 4.75 -1.79 8.27
C ALA A 293 3.97 -0.56 7.78
N ILE A 294 4.65 0.56 7.48
CA ILE A 294 3.99 1.80 7.05
C ILE A 294 3.52 1.75 5.61
N SER A 295 4.13 0.90 4.77
CA SER A 295 3.68 0.67 3.39
C SER A 295 2.66 -0.47 3.27
N THR A 296 2.28 -1.10 4.39
CA THR A 296 1.38 -2.28 4.42
C THR A 296 1.85 -3.41 3.50
N SER A 297 3.17 -3.68 3.45
CA SER A 297 3.75 -4.66 2.52
C SER A 297 3.86 -6.07 3.08
N GLY A 298 3.97 -6.23 4.41
CA GLY A 298 3.99 -7.55 5.07
C GLY A 298 5.32 -8.31 5.06
N PHE A 299 6.37 -7.77 4.46
CA PHE A 299 7.71 -8.36 4.53
C PHE A 299 8.33 -8.16 5.91
N SER A 300 9.08 -9.13 6.39
CA SER A 300 9.89 -8.98 7.61
C SER A 300 11.30 -9.52 7.41
N ALA A 301 12.27 -8.77 7.90
CA ALA A 301 13.66 -9.20 8.05
C ALA A 301 13.96 -9.70 9.48
N GLY A 302 12.92 -10.17 10.19
CA GLY A 302 13.04 -10.87 11.47
C GLY A 302 12.81 -10.02 12.73
N ILE A 303 12.48 -8.71 12.61
CA ILE A 303 12.02 -7.90 13.75
C ILE A 303 10.59 -8.27 14.11
N ILE A 304 9.72 -8.35 13.10
CA ILE A 304 8.30 -8.65 13.29
C ILE A 304 8.14 -10.16 13.36
N ASN A 305 8.02 -10.68 14.58
CA ASN A 305 7.90 -12.12 14.86
C ASN A 305 6.99 -12.38 16.07
N LYS A 306 6.66 -13.65 16.31
CA LYS A 306 5.77 -14.08 17.39
C LYS A 306 6.26 -13.68 18.79
N ASN A 307 7.59 -13.59 18.97
CA ASN A 307 8.23 -13.29 20.26
C ASN A 307 8.36 -11.78 20.54
N MET A 308 7.85 -10.92 19.63
CA MET A 308 7.81 -9.48 19.83
C MET A 308 7.02 -9.11 21.09
N SER A 309 7.45 -8.07 21.81
CA SER A 309 6.77 -7.60 23.03
C SER A 309 5.32 -7.15 22.73
N ILE A 310 4.46 -7.19 23.73
CA ILE A 310 3.05 -6.84 23.58
C ILE A 310 2.90 -5.36 23.19
N GLU A 311 3.73 -4.48 23.75
CA GLU A 311 3.72 -3.04 23.48
C GLU A 311 4.01 -2.78 21.99
N LEU A 312 5.01 -3.46 21.42
CA LEU A 312 5.34 -3.36 20.00
C LEU A 312 4.26 -3.94 19.12
N LYS A 313 3.58 -5.03 19.54
CA LYS A 313 2.43 -5.57 18.79
C LYS A 313 1.26 -4.59 18.74
N ILE A 314 0.96 -3.91 19.85
CA ILE A 314 -0.09 -2.89 19.92
C ILE A 314 0.31 -1.68 19.06
N PHE A 315 1.56 -1.24 19.17
CA PHE A 315 2.11 -0.16 18.33
C PHE A 315 2.00 -0.50 16.84
N LEU A 316 2.37 -1.71 16.45
CA LEU A 316 2.29 -2.17 15.06
C LEU A 316 0.84 -2.21 14.55
N ILE A 317 -0.13 -2.65 15.38
CA ILE A 317 -1.57 -2.58 15.05
C ILE A 317 -1.97 -1.14 14.72
N PHE A 318 -1.57 -0.19 15.55
CA PHE A 318 -1.88 1.23 15.31
C PHE A 318 -1.26 1.74 13.99
N ILE A 319 0.00 1.39 13.72
CA ILE A 319 0.69 1.76 12.47
C ILE A 319 -0.01 1.17 11.26
N MET A 320 -0.39 -0.11 11.28
CA MET A 320 -1.12 -0.75 10.17
C MET A 320 -2.44 -0.05 9.85
N ILE A 321 -3.21 0.34 10.87
CA ILE A 321 -4.46 1.07 10.69
C ILE A 321 -4.20 2.47 10.10
N LEU A 322 -3.23 3.20 10.66
CA LEU A 322 -2.88 4.54 10.22
C LEU A 322 -2.36 4.56 8.78
N ALA A 323 -1.52 3.60 8.43
CA ALA A 323 -1.00 3.43 7.08
C ALA A 323 -2.12 3.15 6.07
N ARG A 324 -3.11 2.33 6.45
CA ARG A 324 -4.20 1.93 5.56
C ARG A 324 -5.20 3.05 5.28
N ILE A 325 -5.56 3.85 6.30
CA ILE A 325 -6.48 4.99 6.15
C ILE A 325 -5.83 6.14 5.36
N GLU A 326 -4.54 6.03 5.09
CA GLU A 326 -3.67 7.08 4.58
C GLU A 326 -3.51 8.26 5.57
N ILE A 327 -2.29 8.67 5.80
CA ILE A 327 -1.91 9.59 6.88
C ILE A 327 -2.61 10.94 6.80
N LEU A 328 -2.70 11.54 5.60
CA LEU A 328 -3.30 12.87 5.43
C LEU A 328 -4.82 12.91 5.67
N PRO A 329 -5.62 11.97 5.14
CA PRO A 329 -7.03 11.84 5.51
C PRO A 329 -7.25 11.71 7.01
N PHE A 330 -6.43 10.93 7.70
CA PHE A 330 -6.51 10.79 9.15
C PHE A 330 -6.34 12.14 9.86
N PHE A 331 -5.30 12.90 9.52
CA PHE A 331 -5.10 14.25 10.08
C PHE A 331 -6.18 15.24 9.66
N ALA A 332 -6.67 15.16 8.41
CA ALA A 332 -7.77 16.01 7.95
C ALA A 332 -9.06 15.77 8.73
N ILE A 333 -9.39 14.53 9.07
CA ILE A 333 -10.53 14.18 9.92
C ILE A 333 -10.37 14.78 11.32
N LEU A 334 -9.18 14.65 11.94
CA LEU A 334 -8.90 15.21 13.27
C LEU A 334 -9.02 16.74 13.30
N VAL A 335 -8.52 17.44 12.28
CA VAL A 335 -8.62 18.90 12.20
C VAL A 335 -10.05 19.35 11.96
N CYS A 336 -10.77 18.71 11.05
CA CYS A 336 -12.17 19.05 10.77
C CYS A 336 -13.09 18.75 11.96
N SER A 337 -12.85 17.71 12.74
CA SER A 337 -13.64 17.40 13.94
C SER A 337 -13.52 18.54 14.99
N LYS A 338 -12.32 19.12 15.17
CA LYS A 338 -12.10 20.26 16.04
C LYS A 338 -12.84 21.52 15.55
N GLU A 339 -12.84 21.79 14.23
CA GLU A 339 -13.59 22.94 13.67
C GLU A 339 -15.12 22.79 13.82
N VAL A 340 -15.63 21.57 13.65
CA VAL A 340 -17.05 21.26 13.83
C VAL A 340 -17.47 21.47 15.28
N ASN A 341 -16.68 20.97 16.24
CA ASN A 341 -16.95 21.16 17.66
C ASN A 341 -16.89 22.64 18.07
N LYS A 342 -15.92 23.42 17.53
CA LYS A 342 -15.83 24.86 17.79
C LYS A 342 -17.01 25.64 17.23
N LYS A 343 -17.53 25.27 16.04
CA LYS A 343 -18.74 25.87 15.46
C LYS A 343 -20.01 25.48 16.22
N ALA A 344 -20.12 24.24 16.70
CA ALA A 344 -21.22 23.77 17.52
C ALA A 344 -21.24 24.51 18.87
N LEU A 345 -20.08 24.63 19.52
CA LEU A 345 -19.92 25.39 20.77
C LEU A 345 -20.30 26.87 20.60
N ASN A 346 -19.82 27.53 19.54
CA ASN A 346 -20.16 28.91 19.25
C ASN A 346 -21.65 29.11 18.92
N LYS A 347 -22.33 28.12 18.32
CA LYS A 347 -23.78 28.16 18.13
C LYS A 347 -24.56 28.04 19.46
N ILE A 348 -24.10 27.16 20.34
CA ILE A 348 -24.71 27.02 21.69
C ILE A 348 -24.56 28.30 22.48
N LEU A 349 -23.36 28.89 22.50
CA LEU A 349 -23.08 30.14 23.18
C LEU A 349 -23.83 31.35 22.57
N ALA A 350 -24.21 31.32 21.30
CA ALA A 350 -24.99 32.35 20.64
C ALA A 350 -26.52 32.19 20.86
N ILE A 351 -26.98 31.07 21.42
CA ILE A 351 -28.38 30.83 21.78
C ILE A 351 -28.62 31.24 23.26
N GLU A 352 -27.55 31.32 24.05
CA GLU A 352 -27.59 31.75 25.47
C GLU A 352 -27.43 33.28 25.63
N GLN A 353 -27.23 34.01 24.54
CA GLN A 353 -27.30 35.50 24.49
C GLN A 353 -28.60 35.96 23.80
#